data_72d2ab4d2900d5d48f93537480192d0a
#
_entry.id   72d2ab4d2900d5d48f93537480192d0a
#
_cell.length_a   1.000
_cell.length_b   1.000
_cell.length_c   1.000
_cell.angle_alpha   90.00
_cell.angle_beta   90.00
_cell.angle_gamma   90.00
#
_symmetry.space_group_name_H-M   'P 1'
#
loop_
_entity.id
_entity.type
_entity.pdbx_description
1 polymer ?
#
loop_
_entity_poly.entity_id
_entity_poly.type
_entity_poly.pdbx_seq_one_letter_code
_entity_poly.pdbx_strand_id
1 'polypeptide(L)'
;MTLIDDLRRVFKTSISFILKAVKILRSTYYYTKHSQGRKYDDDQVIQAIDEIRQTDAKYTQKYGYRRITLVMHEQGFKVNHKRILRIMKEQGWTSQAFNKQTRKYNSYKGVVGRIAKNKLHRRFKTDRPYQKLVADVSEFRYGQMSQSERIYLEPIMDLFSGEILAFNISAHPTLEFALKPLKEALDGLPELPYRTTVHTDQGFQYQHKQWQKTLKTHHTFQSMSRKATCLDNAAMESFFHLMKAEMMDEHFENPESLAQAMTEWIEFYNNRRIRTKLKGKSPVQYRELANQLVA
;
A
#
# COMPACT_ATOMS: atom_id res chain seq x y z
N MET A 1 -6.92 31.99 31.40
CA MET A 1 -7.24 30.97 32.45
C MET A 1 -6.93 31.54 33.81
N THR A 2 -5.79 32.13 34.01
CA THR A 2 -5.42 32.90 35.22
C THR A 2 -6.45 33.98 35.56
N LEU A 3 -6.96 34.70 34.56
CA LEU A 3 -7.97 35.74 34.76
C LEU A 3 -9.25 35.25 35.48
N ILE A 4 -9.76 34.05 35.12
CA ILE A 4 -10.94 33.44 35.77
C ILE A 4 -10.64 33.06 37.21
N ASP A 5 -9.46 32.54 37.48
CA ASP A 5 -9.01 32.20 38.84
C ASP A 5 -8.79 33.46 39.66
N ASP A 6 -8.28 34.55 39.06
CA ASP A 6 -8.10 35.87 39.70
C ASP A 6 -9.44 36.50 40.00
N LEU A 7 -10.39 36.51 39.07
CA LEU A 7 -11.75 37.02 39.31
C LEU A 7 -12.42 36.26 40.46
N ARG A 8 -12.21 34.96 40.57
CA ARG A 8 -12.72 34.15 41.68
C ARG A 8 -12.16 34.57 43.03
N ARG A 9 -10.87 34.94 43.08
CA ARG A 9 -10.21 35.40 44.31
C ARG A 9 -10.71 36.80 44.70
N VAL A 10 -10.77 37.74 43.74
CA VAL A 10 -11.17 39.12 43.99
C VAL A 10 -12.63 39.19 44.43
N PHE A 11 -13.54 38.54 43.73
CA PHE A 11 -14.98 38.61 44.01
C PHE A 11 -15.49 37.58 45.03
N LYS A 12 -14.61 36.72 45.56
CA LYS A 12 -14.93 35.64 46.52
C LYS A 12 -16.18 34.83 46.14
N THR A 13 -16.39 34.61 44.84
CA THR A 13 -17.61 33.98 44.31
C THR A 13 -17.34 32.59 43.73
N SER A 14 -18.40 31.84 43.47
CA SER A 14 -18.28 30.47 42.92
C SER A 14 -17.78 30.52 41.47
N ILE A 15 -16.96 29.53 41.09
CA ILE A 15 -16.47 29.39 39.73
C ILE A 15 -17.61 29.24 38.70
N SER A 16 -18.71 28.59 39.09
CA SER A 16 -19.89 28.41 38.23
C SER A 16 -20.55 29.74 37.89
N PHE A 17 -20.57 30.70 38.83
CA PHE A 17 -21.11 32.03 38.62
C PHE A 17 -20.25 32.82 37.62
N ILE A 18 -18.92 32.81 37.80
CA ILE A 18 -17.98 33.47 36.88
C ILE A 18 -18.06 32.89 35.48
N LEU A 19 -18.04 31.55 35.36
CA LEU A 19 -18.11 30.88 34.06
C LEU A 19 -19.41 31.19 33.32
N LYS A 20 -20.54 31.32 34.05
CA LYS A 20 -21.81 31.73 33.48
C LYS A 20 -21.76 33.19 33.01
N ALA A 21 -21.16 34.09 33.80
CA ALA A 21 -21.00 35.50 33.44
C ALA A 21 -20.12 35.70 32.19
N VAL A 22 -19.01 34.95 32.07
CA VAL A 22 -18.11 35.02 30.91
C VAL A 22 -18.54 34.11 29.76
N LYS A 23 -19.68 33.41 29.86
CA LYS A 23 -20.25 32.51 28.87
C LYS A 23 -19.28 31.35 28.44
N ILE A 24 -18.50 30.86 29.37
CA ILE A 24 -17.59 29.70 29.13
C ILE A 24 -18.20 28.44 29.76
N LEU A 25 -18.25 27.36 28.99
CA LEU A 25 -18.70 26.08 29.51
C LEU A 25 -17.72 25.55 30.58
N ARG A 26 -18.27 24.97 31.65
CA ARG A 26 -17.48 24.37 32.72
C ARG A 26 -16.50 23.32 32.22
N SER A 27 -16.93 22.49 31.29
CA SER A 27 -16.06 21.50 30.63
C SER A 27 -14.87 22.11 29.90
N THR A 28 -15.10 23.22 29.17
CA THR A 28 -14.04 23.97 28.47
C THR A 28 -13.03 24.54 29.45
N TYR A 29 -13.49 25.16 30.57
CA TYR A 29 -12.61 25.69 31.60
C TYR A 29 -11.70 24.59 32.19
N TYR A 30 -12.28 23.48 32.67
CA TYR A 30 -11.49 22.41 33.26
C TYR A 30 -10.60 21.69 32.25
N TYR A 31 -11.06 21.49 31.02
CA TYR A 31 -10.25 20.94 29.94
C TYR A 31 -9.01 21.81 29.69
N THR A 32 -9.17 23.13 29.60
CA THR A 32 -8.05 24.05 29.37
C THR A 32 -7.14 24.14 30.60
N LYS A 33 -7.70 24.08 31.82
CA LYS A 33 -6.94 24.13 33.07
C LYS A 33 -6.08 22.89 33.29
N HIS A 34 -6.57 21.73 32.89
CA HIS A 34 -5.88 20.45 33.04
C HIS A 34 -5.18 20.01 31.76
N SER A 35 -5.38 20.70 30.61
CA SER A 35 -4.64 20.38 29.42
C SER A 35 -3.17 20.75 29.66
N GLN A 36 -2.35 19.70 29.79
CA GLN A 36 -0.92 19.88 29.61
C GLN A 36 -0.72 20.50 28.23
N GLY A 37 0.06 21.57 28.10
CA GLY A 37 0.37 22.23 26.84
C GLY A 37 0.78 21.21 25.77
N ARG A 38 0.67 21.58 24.50
CA ARG A 38 1.10 20.71 23.41
C ARG A 38 2.55 20.28 23.67
N LYS A 39 2.80 18.98 23.69
CA LYS A 39 4.15 18.43 23.91
C LYS A 39 5.16 18.90 22.86
N TYR A 40 4.65 19.17 21.63
CA TYR A 40 5.43 19.69 20.51
C TYR A 40 4.74 20.92 19.94
N ASP A 41 5.50 21.98 19.60
CA ASP A 41 4.99 23.10 18.82
C ASP A 41 4.77 22.75 17.35
N ASP A 42 4.27 23.67 16.52
CA ASP A 42 4.02 23.38 15.12
C ASP A 42 5.33 23.31 14.31
N ASP A 43 6.36 24.06 14.67
CA ASP A 43 7.66 24.07 13.98
C ASP A 43 8.37 22.72 14.15
N GLN A 44 8.38 22.14 15.33
CA GLN A 44 8.91 20.79 15.58
C GLN A 44 8.15 19.72 14.79
N VAL A 45 6.84 19.86 14.65
CA VAL A 45 6.03 18.92 13.85
C VAL A 45 6.29 19.11 12.35
N ILE A 46 6.44 20.35 11.87
CA ILE A 46 6.80 20.66 10.48
C ILE A 46 8.16 20.04 10.14
N GLN A 47 9.17 20.27 10.97
CA GLN A 47 10.50 19.72 10.78
C GLN A 47 10.47 18.19 10.72
N ALA A 48 9.81 17.51 11.65
CA ALA A 48 9.69 16.06 11.67
C ALA A 48 8.96 15.51 10.41
N ILE A 49 7.93 16.21 9.92
CA ILE A 49 7.25 15.83 8.67
C ILE A 49 8.20 15.98 7.48
N ASP A 50 8.96 17.08 7.41
CA ASP A 50 9.90 17.33 6.32
C ASP A 50 11.02 16.29 6.29
N GLU A 51 11.61 15.97 7.44
CA GLU A 51 12.62 14.89 7.56
C GLU A 51 12.09 13.55 7.02
N ILE A 52 10.85 13.17 7.38
CA ILE A 52 10.21 11.97 6.83
C ILE A 52 10.06 12.05 5.31
N ARG A 53 9.69 13.21 4.77
CA ARG A 53 9.50 13.43 3.34
C ARG A 53 10.81 13.42 2.56
N GLN A 54 11.94 13.72 3.21
CA GLN A 54 13.28 13.72 2.60
C GLN A 54 14.00 12.36 2.70
N THR A 55 13.58 11.44 3.55
CA THR A 55 14.25 10.15 3.78
C THR A 55 14.39 9.32 2.49
N ASP A 56 13.32 9.20 1.69
CA ASP A 56 13.27 8.59 0.35
C ASP A 56 12.48 9.54 -0.56
N ALA A 57 12.99 10.75 -0.78
CA ALA A 57 12.23 11.89 -1.32
C ALA A 57 11.43 11.55 -2.60
N LYS A 58 11.98 10.72 -3.49
CA LYS A 58 11.30 10.21 -4.70
C LYS A 58 9.93 9.59 -4.40
N TYR A 59 9.76 8.92 -3.25
CA TYR A 59 8.57 8.17 -2.90
C TYR A 59 7.84 8.74 -1.68
N THR A 60 8.56 9.17 -0.63
CA THR A 60 7.97 9.63 0.62
C THR A 60 7.29 10.99 0.51
N GLN A 61 7.70 11.82 -0.46
CA GLN A 61 6.99 13.06 -0.78
C GLN A 61 5.54 12.82 -1.25
N LYS A 62 5.25 11.62 -1.76
CA LYS A 62 3.90 11.19 -2.16
C LYS A 62 3.07 10.64 -1.00
N TYR A 63 3.63 10.59 0.24
CA TYR A 63 2.89 10.14 1.41
C TYR A 63 1.82 11.14 1.82
N GLY A 64 0.59 10.64 1.98
CA GLY A 64 -0.49 11.41 2.60
C GLY A 64 -0.39 11.41 4.13
N TYR A 65 -1.11 12.31 4.77
CA TYR A 65 -1.08 12.53 6.22
C TYR A 65 -1.21 11.26 7.08
N ARG A 66 -1.97 10.23 6.63
CA ARG A 66 -2.15 8.98 7.38
C ARG A 66 -0.85 8.20 7.52
N ARG A 67 -0.05 8.12 6.45
CA ARG A 67 1.27 7.47 6.50
C ARG A 67 2.24 8.29 7.32
N ILE A 68 2.31 9.59 7.10
CA ILE A 68 3.13 10.50 7.92
C ILE A 68 2.79 10.33 9.40
N THR A 69 1.50 10.25 9.76
CA THR A 69 1.09 10.01 11.16
C THR A 69 1.66 8.71 11.72
N LEU A 70 1.64 7.62 10.94
CA LEU A 70 2.16 6.34 11.39
C LEU A 70 3.68 6.40 11.62
N VAL A 71 4.44 7.00 10.69
CA VAL A 71 5.89 7.18 10.84
C VAL A 71 6.22 8.01 12.06
N MET A 72 5.54 9.16 12.24
CA MET A 72 5.74 10.01 13.40
C MET A 72 5.45 9.29 14.72
N HIS A 73 4.37 8.50 14.77
CA HIS A 73 4.05 7.71 15.97
C HIS A 73 5.11 6.65 16.26
N GLU A 74 5.67 6.00 15.24
CA GLU A 74 6.77 5.05 15.36
C GLU A 74 8.07 5.72 15.88
N GLN A 75 8.32 6.96 15.47
CA GLN A 75 9.40 7.82 15.98
C GLN A 75 9.11 8.43 17.36
N GLY A 76 7.97 8.11 17.98
CA GLY A 76 7.60 8.55 19.33
C GLY A 76 6.84 9.89 19.40
N PHE A 77 6.53 10.52 18.28
CA PHE A 77 5.71 11.74 18.23
C PHE A 77 4.23 11.40 18.45
N LYS A 78 3.68 11.73 19.60
CA LYS A 78 2.24 11.56 19.89
C LYS A 78 1.42 12.74 19.36
N VAL A 79 1.31 12.89 18.05
CA VAL A 79 0.59 13.99 17.37
C VAL A 79 -0.70 13.46 16.73
N ASN A 80 -1.80 14.20 16.87
CA ASN A 80 -3.08 13.81 16.25
C ASN A 80 -3.02 13.99 14.72
N HIS A 81 -3.54 13.01 13.99
CA HIS A 81 -3.58 13.01 12.53
C HIS A 81 -4.29 14.23 11.92
N LYS A 82 -5.26 14.84 12.63
CA LYS A 82 -5.94 16.08 12.16
C LYS A 82 -4.98 17.27 12.16
N ARG A 83 -4.07 17.34 13.15
CA ARG A 83 -3.04 18.38 13.20
C ARG A 83 -2.05 18.21 12.08
N ILE A 84 -1.57 16.99 11.85
CA ILE A 84 -0.69 16.67 10.72
C ILE A 84 -1.33 17.03 9.39
N LEU A 85 -2.61 16.69 9.18
CA LEU A 85 -3.34 17.07 7.96
C LEU A 85 -3.41 18.58 7.77
N ARG A 86 -3.68 19.35 8.86
CA ARG A 86 -3.71 20.81 8.80
C ARG A 86 -2.34 21.35 8.37
N ILE A 87 -1.28 20.95 9.06
CA ILE A 87 0.09 21.39 8.75
C ILE A 87 0.47 21.05 7.31
N MET A 88 0.23 19.81 6.87
CA MET A 88 0.53 19.40 5.49
C MET A 88 -0.24 20.21 4.44
N LYS A 89 -1.48 20.65 4.74
CA LYS A 89 -2.23 21.55 3.85
C LYS A 89 -1.62 22.96 3.82
N GLU A 90 -1.27 23.51 4.98
CA GLU A 90 -0.65 24.84 5.12
C GLU A 90 0.70 24.90 4.39
N GLN A 91 1.48 23.81 4.41
CA GLN A 91 2.77 23.69 3.72
C GLN A 91 2.64 23.28 2.23
N GLY A 92 1.43 23.05 1.71
CA GLY A 92 1.24 22.58 0.34
C GLY A 92 1.68 21.13 0.09
N TRP A 93 1.85 20.32 1.12
CA TRP A 93 2.35 18.94 1.07
C TRP A 93 1.26 17.87 0.87
N THR A 94 0.20 18.21 0.18
CA THR A 94 -0.88 17.25 -0.10
C THR A 94 -0.51 16.33 -1.26
N SER A 95 -0.74 15.03 -1.08
CA SER A 95 -0.48 14.05 -2.15
C SER A 95 -1.46 14.24 -3.32
N GLN A 96 -0.93 14.42 -4.52
CA GLN A 96 -1.71 14.52 -5.76
C GLN A 96 -1.77 13.19 -6.55
N ALA A 97 -1.05 12.16 -6.11
CA ALA A 97 -0.85 10.92 -6.85
C ALA A 97 -2.14 10.16 -7.21
N PHE A 98 -3.22 10.34 -6.45
CA PHE A 98 -4.46 9.57 -6.59
C PHE A 98 -5.63 10.34 -7.21
N ASN A 99 -5.38 11.51 -7.79
CA ASN A 99 -6.43 12.36 -8.36
C ASN A 99 -6.75 12.04 -9.84
N LYS A 100 -6.01 11.14 -10.49
CA LYS A 100 -6.21 10.78 -11.90
C LYS A 100 -7.23 9.64 -12.03
N GLN A 101 -8.27 9.87 -12.84
CA GLN A 101 -9.23 8.80 -13.21
C GLN A 101 -8.55 7.82 -14.18
N THR A 102 -8.64 6.51 -13.90
CA THR A 102 -8.15 5.44 -14.77
C THR A 102 -9.17 5.08 -15.85
N ARG A 103 -8.73 4.83 -17.08
CA ARG A 103 -9.56 4.34 -18.18
C ARG A 103 -10.03 2.90 -17.90
N LYS A 104 -11.24 2.56 -18.34
CA LYS A 104 -11.78 1.18 -18.23
C LYS A 104 -10.93 0.20 -19.03
N TYR A 105 -10.58 -0.93 -18.41
CA TYR A 105 -9.88 -2.06 -19.00
C TYR A 105 -10.85 -2.95 -19.81
N ASN A 106 -10.37 -3.51 -20.91
CA ASN A 106 -11.11 -4.45 -21.74
C ASN A 106 -10.40 -5.82 -21.69
N SER A 107 -11.07 -6.85 -21.18
CA SER A 107 -10.46 -8.17 -20.96
C SER A 107 -10.36 -8.99 -22.26
N TYR A 108 -9.32 -9.83 -22.36
CA TYR A 108 -9.09 -10.78 -23.45
C TYR A 108 -10.29 -11.71 -23.68
N LYS A 109 -10.72 -11.87 -24.92
CA LYS A 109 -11.91 -12.64 -25.31
C LYS A 109 -11.62 -14.06 -25.86
N GLY A 110 -10.37 -14.52 -25.86
CA GLY A 110 -9.98 -15.83 -26.38
C GLY A 110 -10.23 -16.98 -25.39
N VAL A 111 -10.41 -18.20 -25.92
CA VAL A 111 -10.45 -19.43 -25.13
C VAL A 111 -9.29 -20.30 -25.59
N VAL A 112 -8.31 -20.52 -24.70
CA VAL A 112 -7.16 -21.38 -24.99
C VAL A 112 -6.83 -22.15 -23.70
N GLY A 113 -7.07 -23.46 -23.68
CA GLY A 113 -6.66 -24.37 -22.62
C GLY A 113 -7.74 -24.63 -21.54
N ARG A 114 -7.31 -25.16 -20.38
CA ARG A 114 -8.20 -25.60 -19.29
C ARG A 114 -8.32 -24.53 -18.22
N ILE A 115 -9.56 -24.11 -17.95
CA ILE A 115 -9.87 -23.14 -16.89
C ILE A 115 -10.02 -23.88 -15.55
N ALA A 116 -9.28 -23.45 -14.53
CA ALA A 116 -9.40 -23.96 -13.17
C ALA A 116 -10.58 -23.33 -12.42
N LYS A 117 -11.15 -24.06 -11.45
CA LYS A 117 -12.22 -23.54 -10.59
C LYS A 117 -11.71 -22.37 -9.73
N ASN A 118 -12.54 -21.34 -9.55
CA ASN A 118 -12.25 -20.26 -8.61
C ASN A 118 -12.32 -20.80 -7.17
N LYS A 119 -11.16 -20.94 -6.53
CA LYS A 119 -11.03 -21.36 -5.12
C LYS A 119 -10.94 -20.18 -4.17
N LEU A 120 -10.58 -18.99 -4.69
CA LEU A 120 -10.41 -17.78 -3.87
C LEU A 120 -11.75 -17.22 -3.41
N HIS A 121 -12.77 -17.23 -4.29
CA HIS A 121 -14.11 -16.69 -4.03
C HIS A 121 -14.10 -15.30 -3.39
N ARG A 122 -13.22 -14.39 -3.86
CA ARG A 122 -12.97 -13.05 -3.32
C ARG A 122 -12.50 -13.01 -1.86
N ARG A 123 -12.11 -14.13 -1.29
CA ARG A 123 -11.53 -14.19 0.06
C ARG A 123 -10.04 -13.83 0.01
N PHE A 124 -9.74 -12.55 -0.28
CA PHE A 124 -8.38 -12.02 -0.37
C PHE A 124 -7.69 -11.92 0.98
N LYS A 125 -8.45 -11.89 2.07
CA LYS A 125 -7.88 -11.91 3.41
C LYS A 125 -7.36 -13.31 3.73
N THR A 126 -6.13 -13.36 4.23
CA THR A 126 -5.50 -14.57 4.76
C THR A 126 -4.76 -14.20 6.04
N ASP A 127 -4.68 -15.12 6.97
CA ASP A 127 -4.03 -14.99 8.28
C ASP A 127 -2.62 -15.61 8.31
N ARG A 128 -2.16 -16.17 7.18
CA ARG A 128 -0.88 -16.89 7.07
C ARG A 128 -0.10 -16.43 5.84
N PRO A 129 1.24 -16.23 5.97
CA PRO A 129 2.11 -15.96 4.83
C PRO A 129 2.02 -17.08 3.78
N TYR A 130 2.16 -16.75 2.52
CA TYR A 130 2.27 -17.69 1.38
C TYR A 130 1.07 -18.63 1.15
N GLN A 131 -0.01 -18.49 1.91
CA GLN A 131 -1.20 -19.33 1.75
C GLN A 131 -1.90 -19.07 0.40
N LYS A 132 -1.92 -17.81 -0.02
CA LYS A 132 -2.58 -17.36 -1.25
C LYS A 132 -1.68 -16.40 -1.99
N LEU A 133 -1.23 -16.81 -3.16
CA LEU A 133 -0.49 -15.97 -4.11
C LEU A 133 -1.43 -15.53 -5.23
N VAL A 134 -1.21 -14.35 -5.75
CA VAL A 134 -1.93 -13.82 -6.91
C VAL A 134 -0.94 -13.34 -7.96
N ALA A 135 -1.29 -13.52 -9.24
CA ALA A 135 -0.52 -13.06 -10.37
C ALA A 135 -1.43 -12.43 -11.43
N ASP A 136 -0.89 -11.48 -12.15
CA ASP A 136 -1.54 -10.81 -13.28
C ASP A 136 -0.51 -10.03 -14.09
N VAL A 137 -0.81 -9.78 -15.36
CA VAL A 137 0.05 -8.97 -16.25
C VAL A 137 -0.48 -7.57 -16.38
N SER A 138 0.39 -6.58 -16.27
CA SER A 138 0.05 -5.19 -16.61
C SER A 138 1.00 -4.60 -17.61
N GLU A 139 0.44 -3.83 -18.57
CA GLU A 139 1.16 -3.03 -19.53
C GLU A 139 1.58 -1.69 -18.94
N PHE A 140 2.82 -1.28 -19.21
CA PHE A 140 3.38 0.04 -18.92
C PHE A 140 3.96 0.62 -20.20
N ARG A 141 3.87 1.94 -20.39
CA ARG A 141 4.30 2.64 -21.59
C ARG A 141 5.40 3.64 -21.30
N TYR A 142 6.28 3.82 -22.27
CA TYR A 142 7.38 4.79 -22.25
C TYR A 142 7.35 5.68 -23.53
N GLY A 143 8.35 6.50 -23.74
CA GLY A 143 8.50 7.34 -24.91
C GLY A 143 7.27 8.20 -25.17
N GLN A 144 6.76 8.17 -26.38
CA GLN A 144 5.54 8.92 -26.79
C GLN A 144 4.23 8.21 -26.40
N MET A 145 4.29 7.17 -25.56
CA MET A 145 3.13 6.38 -25.12
C MET A 145 2.39 5.66 -26.25
N SER A 146 3.08 5.38 -27.36
CA SER A 146 2.54 4.65 -28.51
C SER A 146 2.26 3.17 -28.17
N GLN A 147 1.57 2.45 -29.05
CA GLN A 147 1.28 1.03 -28.85
C GLN A 147 2.53 0.15 -28.95
N SER A 148 3.57 0.57 -29.65
CA SER A 148 4.85 -0.13 -29.76
C SER A 148 5.77 0.14 -28.58
N GLU A 149 5.61 1.26 -27.87
CA GLU A 149 6.43 1.70 -26.76
C GLU A 149 5.87 1.20 -25.42
N ARG A 150 5.95 -0.12 -25.19
CA ARG A 150 5.39 -0.76 -24.02
C ARG A 150 6.24 -1.91 -23.52
N ILE A 151 6.22 -2.11 -22.22
CA ILE A 151 6.74 -3.28 -21.53
C ILE A 151 5.67 -3.83 -20.58
N TYR A 152 5.83 -5.07 -20.21
CA TYR A 152 4.90 -5.79 -19.35
C TYR A 152 5.56 -6.18 -18.05
N LEU A 153 4.79 -6.17 -16.97
CA LEU A 153 5.17 -6.63 -15.65
C LEU A 153 4.27 -7.80 -15.25
N GLU A 154 4.89 -8.90 -14.82
CA GLU A 154 4.24 -10.10 -14.23
C GLU A 154 4.77 -10.27 -12.81
N PRO A 155 4.11 -9.78 -11.76
CA PRO A 155 4.48 -10.01 -10.37
C PRO A 155 3.70 -11.17 -9.75
N ILE A 156 4.34 -11.89 -8.83
CA ILE A 156 3.71 -12.86 -7.93
C ILE A 156 3.61 -12.24 -6.54
N MET A 157 2.39 -11.97 -6.08
CA MET A 157 2.14 -11.30 -4.81
C MET A 157 1.58 -12.25 -3.77
N ASP A 158 2.12 -12.22 -2.55
CA ASP A 158 1.51 -12.85 -1.39
C ASP A 158 0.35 -11.97 -0.83
N LEU A 159 -0.84 -12.56 -0.69
CA LEU A 159 -2.02 -11.84 -0.20
C LEU A 159 -1.98 -11.52 1.29
N PHE A 160 -1.16 -12.20 2.08
CA PHE A 160 -1.03 -11.96 3.51
C PHE A 160 -0.37 -10.61 3.80
N SER A 161 0.81 -10.40 3.24
CA SER A 161 1.60 -9.18 3.44
C SER A 161 1.42 -8.18 2.29
N GLY A 162 1.04 -8.65 1.10
CA GLY A 162 1.09 -7.93 -0.14
C GLY A 162 2.49 -7.81 -0.72
N GLU A 163 3.45 -8.61 -0.25
CA GLU A 163 4.83 -8.68 -0.75
C GLU A 163 4.86 -9.22 -2.18
N ILE A 164 5.67 -8.64 -3.04
CA ILE A 164 5.99 -9.18 -4.36
C ILE A 164 7.16 -10.13 -4.17
N LEU A 165 6.88 -11.43 -4.27
CA LEU A 165 7.86 -12.50 -4.04
C LEU A 165 8.84 -12.65 -5.19
N ALA A 166 8.34 -12.50 -6.40
CA ALA A 166 9.12 -12.50 -7.64
C ALA A 166 8.38 -11.69 -8.71
N PHE A 167 9.09 -11.23 -9.72
CA PHE A 167 8.49 -10.55 -10.87
C PHE A 167 9.36 -10.70 -12.11
N ASN A 168 8.76 -10.45 -13.27
CA ASN A 168 9.48 -10.36 -14.54
C ASN A 168 8.99 -9.14 -15.33
N ILE A 169 9.93 -8.52 -16.06
CA ILE A 169 9.66 -7.38 -16.95
C ILE A 169 10.15 -7.75 -18.34
N SER A 170 9.32 -7.55 -19.37
CA SER A 170 9.66 -7.88 -20.76
C SER A 170 8.84 -7.05 -21.73
N ALA A 171 9.38 -6.82 -22.92
CA ALA A 171 8.63 -6.27 -24.05
C ALA A 171 7.59 -7.26 -24.62
N HIS A 172 7.74 -8.56 -24.34
CA HIS A 172 6.89 -9.62 -24.89
C HIS A 172 6.30 -10.50 -23.79
N PRO A 173 4.96 -10.50 -23.60
CA PRO A 173 4.28 -11.29 -22.58
C PRO A 173 4.10 -12.73 -23.03
N THR A 174 5.21 -13.47 -23.19
CA THR A 174 5.25 -14.89 -23.59
C THR A 174 4.86 -15.81 -22.43
N LEU A 175 4.75 -17.11 -22.70
CA LEU A 175 4.56 -18.09 -21.63
C LEU A 175 5.74 -18.10 -20.64
N GLU A 176 6.97 -18.08 -21.14
CA GLU A 176 8.18 -18.10 -20.30
C GLU A 176 8.29 -16.82 -19.44
N PHE A 177 7.82 -15.70 -19.97
CA PHE A 177 7.70 -14.45 -19.21
C PHE A 177 6.90 -14.62 -17.91
N ALA A 178 5.80 -15.39 -17.93
CA ALA A 178 4.98 -15.65 -16.76
C ALA A 178 5.51 -16.83 -15.91
N LEU A 179 6.11 -17.85 -16.55
CA LEU A 179 6.63 -19.03 -15.85
C LEU A 179 7.85 -18.72 -14.98
N LYS A 180 8.71 -17.79 -15.41
CA LYS A 180 9.93 -17.44 -14.69
C LYS A 180 9.62 -16.95 -13.26
N PRO A 181 8.83 -15.89 -13.05
CA PRO A 181 8.54 -15.41 -11.69
C PRO A 181 7.71 -16.42 -10.88
N LEU A 182 6.87 -17.25 -11.53
CA LEU A 182 6.16 -18.31 -10.82
C LEU A 182 7.14 -19.31 -10.21
N LYS A 183 8.12 -19.81 -10.98
CA LYS A 183 9.14 -20.75 -10.50
C LYS A 183 9.94 -20.11 -9.36
N GLU A 184 10.50 -18.91 -9.59
CA GLU A 184 11.27 -18.18 -8.59
C GLU A 184 10.49 -18.00 -7.26
N ALA A 185 9.21 -17.61 -7.34
CA ALA A 185 8.37 -17.46 -6.16
C ALA A 185 8.13 -18.78 -5.43
N LEU A 186 7.83 -19.86 -6.17
CA LEU A 186 7.53 -21.17 -5.56
C LEU A 186 8.78 -21.87 -5.02
N ASP A 187 9.92 -21.76 -5.70
CA ASP A 187 11.22 -22.30 -5.26
C ASP A 187 11.73 -21.58 -4.01
N GLY A 188 11.39 -20.28 -3.85
CA GLY A 188 11.76 -19.48 -2.69
C GLY A 188 10.85 -19.66 -1.46
N LEU A 189 9.78 -20.45 -1.54
CA LEU A 189 8.90 -20.67 -0.38
C LEU A 189 9.60 -21.57 0.67
N PRO A 190 9.44 -21.26 1.95
CA PRO A 190 9.85 -22.16 3.02
C PRO A 190 8.97 -23.41 3.03
N GLU A 191 9.37 -24.43 3.79
CA GLU A 191 8.48 -25.56 4.09
C GLU A 191 7.24 -25.07 4.85
N LEU A 192 6.06 -25.37 4.33
CA LEU A 192 4.79 -24.89 4.87
C LEU A 192 3.90 -26.04 5.36
N PRO A 193 3.25 -25.91 6.53
CA PRO A 193 2.31 -26.92 7.04
C PRO A 193 0.96 -26.90 6.30
N TYR A 194 0.84 -26.13 5.22
CA TYR A 194 -0.35 -25.99 4.39
C TYR A 194 0.01 -25.80 2.93
N ARG A 195 -0.96 -26.05 2.07
CA ARG A 195 -0.80 -25.98 0.63
C ARG A 195 -1.09 -24.58 0.10
N THR A 196 -0.16 -23.99 -0.63
CA THR A 196 -0.31 -22.72 -1.31
C THR A 196 -1.37 -22.78 -2.43
N THR A 197 -2.07 -21.68 -2.65
CA THR A 197 -2.98 -21.48 -3.78
C THR A 197 -2.50 -20.30 -4.62
N VAL A 198 -2.24 -20.51 -5.91
CA VAL A 198 -1.96 -19.43 -6.87
C VAL A 198 -3.24 -19.09 -7.62
N HIS A 199 -3.67 -17.83 -7.56
CA HIS A 199 -4.86 -17.33 -8.23
C HIS A 199 -4.49 -16.33 -9.32
N THR A 200 -5.09 -16.48 -10.49
CA THR A 200 -4.85 -15.66 -11.68
C THR A 200 -6.18 -15.32 -12.36
N ASP A 201 -6.13 -14.46 -13.36
CA ASP A 201 -7.19 -14.36 -14.35
C ASP A 201 -7.18 -15.57 -15.31
N GLN A 202 -7.96 -15.48 -16.41
CA GLN A 202 -8.01 -16.53 -17.45
C GLN A 202 -7.08 -16.21 -18.62
N GLY A 203 -5.96 -15.54 -18.43
CA GLY A 203 -4.94 -15.30 -19.44
C GLY A 203 -4.41 -16.60 -20.06
N PHE A 204 -4.01 -16.57 -21.33
CA PHE A 204 -3.56 -17.76 -22.06
C PHE A 204 -2.37 -18.47 -21.38
N GLN A 205 -1.45 -17.70 -20.80
CA GLN A 205 -0.26 -18.19 -20.09
C GLN A 205 -0.65 -19.06 -18.89
N TYR A 206 -1.69 -18.68 -18.16
CA TYR A 206 -2.14 -19.40 -16.96
C TYR A 206 -2.96 -20.66 -17.27
N GLN A 207 -3.51 -20.76 -18.48
CA GLN A 207 -4.23 -21.92 -18.97
C GLN A 207 -3.29 -22.98 -19.58
N HIS A 208 -2.01 -22.64 -19.82
CA HIS A 208 -1.05 -23.48 -20.49
C HIS A 208 -0.63 -24.70 -19.64
N LYS A 209 -0.37 -25.83 -20.29
CA LYS A 209 0.03 -27.09 -19.62
C LYS A 209 1.31 -26.96 -18.77
N GLN A 210 2.27 -26.15 -19.20
CA GLN A 210 3.51 -25.95 -18.45
C GLN A 210 3.26 -25.18 -17.13
N TRP A 211 2.36 -24.16 -17.13
CA TRP A 211 1.92 -23.47 -15.91
C TRP A 211 1.31 -24.45 -14.91
N GLN A 212 0.37 -25.29 -15.39
CA GLN A 212 -0.28 -26.32 -14.57
C GLN A 212 0.72 -27.35 -14.05
N LYS A 213 1.70 -27.78 -14.89
CA LYS A 213 2.78 -28.70 -14.49
C LYS A 213 3.63 -28.11 -13.39
N THR A 214 4.07 -26.84 -13.52
CA THR A 214 4.84 -26.12 -12.48
C THR A 214 4.10 -26.09 -11.15
N LEU A 215 2.83 -25.70 -11.15
CA LEU A 215 2.01 -25.70 -9.92
C LEU A 215 1.89 -27.09 -9.30
N LYS A 216 1.71 -28.12 -10.13
CA LYS A 216 1.60 -29.53 -9.67
C LYS A 216 2.91 -30.03 -9.05
N THR A 217 4.05 -29.73 -9.68
CA THR A 217 5.38 -30.09 -9.16
C THR A 217 5.63 -29.51 -7.78
N HIS A 218 5.18 -28.27 -7.53
CA HIS A 218 5.29 -27.59 -6.22
C HIS A 218 4.11 -27.86 -5.30
N HIS A 219 3.30 -28.88 -5.54
CA HIS A 219 2.12 -29.21 -4.74
C HIS A 219 1.16 -28.05 -4.49
N THR A 220 1.06 -27.09 -5.43
CA THR A 220 0.30 -25.85 -5.33
C THR A 220 -1.07 -25.99 -6.01
N PHE A 221 -2.11 -25.40 -5.43
CA PHE A 221 -3.43 -25.33 -6.04
C PHE A 221 -3.52 -24.21 -7.07
N GLN A 222 -4.09 -24.52 -8.24
CA GLN A 222 -4.51 -23.49 -9.18
C GLN A 222 -5.91 -22.99 -8.85
N SER A 223 -6.10 -21.68 -8.98
CA SER A 223 -7.40 -20.99 -8.90
C SER A 223 -7.46 -19.94 -9.98
N MET A 224 -8.59 -19.79 -10.65
CA MET A 224 -8.76 -18.77 -11.68
C MET A 224 -10.02 -17.93 -11.40
N SER A 225 -9.96 -16.65 -11.71
CA SER A 225 -11.11 -15.75 -11.64
C SER A 225 -12.22 -16.20 -12.60
N ARG A 226 -13.45 -15.79 -12.34
CA ARG A 226 -14.55 -15.99 -13.28
C ARG A 226 -14.39 -15.05 -14.48
N LYS A 227 -14.89 -15.48 -15.64
CA LYS A 227 -14.84 -14.69 -16.86
C LYS A 227 -15.53 -13.33 -16.64
N ALA A 228 -14.88 -12.26 -17.10
CA ALA A 228 -15.38 -10.89 -17.01
C ALA A 228 -15.68 -10.37 -15.59
N THR A 229 -15.04 -10.94 -14.58
CA THR A 229 -15.23 -10.53 -13.18
C THR A 229 -13.93 -9.93 -12.64
N CYS A 230 -13.69 -8.64 -12.91
CA CYS A 230 -12.51 -7.90 -12.44
C CYS A 230 -12.35 -7.92 -10.89
N LEU A 231 -13.45 -7.92 -10.15
CA LEU A 231 -13.41 -8.01 -8.69
C LEU A 231 -12.73 -9.29 -8.15
N ASP A 232 -12.59 -10.33 -8.96
CA ASP A 232 -11.92 -11.56 -8.56
C ASP A 232 -10.38 -11.41 -8.56
N ASN A 233 -9.83 -10.32 -9.18
CA ASN A 233 -8.38 -9.99 -9.17
C ASN A 233 -8.08 -8.59 -8.57
N ALA A 234 -8.97 -8.08 -7.73
CA ALA A 234 -8.89 -6.71 -7.18
C ALA A 234 -7.59 -6.40 -6.42
N ALA A 235 -6.90 -7.40 -5.88
CA ALA A 235 -5.62 -7.21 -5.18
C ALA A 235 -4.53 -6.76 -6.16
N MET A 236 -4.42 -7.41 -7.32
CA MET A 236 -3.46 -7.05 -8.37
C MET A 236 -3.82 -5.74 -9.06
N GLU A 237 -5.11 -5.51 -9.33
CA GLU A 237 -5.57 -4.23 -9.86
C GLU A 237 -5.20 -3.07 -8.93
N SER A 238 -5.39 -3.24 -7.62
CA SER A 238 -4.99 -2.25 -6.61
C SER A 238 -3.48 -2.02 -6.57
N PHE A 239 -2.67 -3.06 -6.72
CA PHE A 239 -1.21 -2.97 -6.78
C PHE A 239 -0.75 -2.19 -8.02
N PHE A 240 -1.24 -2.55 -9.20
CA PHE A 240 -0.87 -1.86 -10.45
C PHE A 240 -1.34 -0.40 -10.46
N HIS A 241 -2.53 -0.14 -9.96
CA HIS A 241 -3.02 1.24 -9.82
C HIS A 241 -2.09 2.07 -8.91
N LEU A 242 -1.68 1.49 -7.80
CA LEU A 242 -0.76 2.13 -6.87
C LEU A 242 0.60 2.41 -7.49
N MET A 243 1.19 1.42 -8.16
CA MET A 243 2.48 1.54 -8.84
C MET A 243 2.42 2.63 -9.92
N LYS A 244 1.38 2.59 -10.77
CA LYS A 244 1.19 3.61 -11.81
C LYS A 244 0.98 5.00 -11.23
N ALA A 245 0.25 5.15 -10.13
CA ALA A 245 0.03 6.45 -9.50
C ALA A 245 1.29 7.02 -8.81
N GLU A 246 2.21 6.17 -8.37
CA GLU A 246 3.41 6.59 -7.63
C GLU A 246 4.66 6.73 -8.51
N MET A 247 4.71 6.12 -9.71
CA MET A 247 5.90 6.19 -10.57
C MET A 247 5.66 6.76 -11.96
N MET A 248 4.43 6.68 -12.53
CA MET A 248 4.15 7.12 -13.90
C MET A 248 3.81 8.62 -14.02
N ASP A 249 4.15 9.42 -13.03
CA ASP A 249 4.23 10.89 -13.16
C ASP A 249 5.58 11.34 -13.74
N GLU A 250 6.58 10.45 -13.76
CA GLU A 250 7.85 10.63 -14.45
C GLU A 250 7.72 10.20 -15.92
N HIS A 251 8.49 10.84 -16.81
CA HIS A 251 8.61 10.44 -18.21
C HIS A 251 9.80 9.49 -18.36
N PHE A 252 9.60 8.37 -19.06
CA PHE A 252 10.66 7.39 -19.35
C PHE A 252 10.90 7.34 -20.85
N GLU A 253 12.11 7.61 -21.28
CA GLU A 253 12.45 7.72 -22.70
C GLU A 253 12.55 6.37 -23.40
N ASN A 254 12.97 5.33 -22.67
CA ASN A 254 13.26 4.00 -23.22
C ASN A 254 12.79 2.88 -22.26
N PRO A 255 12.68 1.63 -22.77
CA PRO A 255 12.20 0.51 -21.94
C PRO A 255 13.12 0.17 -20.78
N GLU A 256 14.43 0.39 -20.91
CA GLU A 256 15.43 0.09 -19.88
C GLU A 256 15.26 1.01 -18.66
N SER A 257 15.09 2.32 -18.89
CA SER A 257 14.85 3.29 -17.81
C SER A 257 13.53 3.02 -17.09
N LEU A 258 12.48 2.65 -17.82
CA LEU A 258 11.21 2.26 -17.23
C LEU A 258 11.34 0.96 -16.42
N ALA A 259 12.01 -0.06 -16.96
CA ALA A 259 12.21 -1.35 -16.27
C ALA A 259 13.04 -1.18 -14.97
N GLN A 260 14.07 -0.35 -15.02
CA GLN A 260 14.87 -0.02 -13.83
C GLN A 260 14.00 0.67 -12.78
N ALA A 261 13.24 1.70 -13.14
CA ALA A 261 12.36 2.41 -12.22
C ALA A 261 11.28 1.49 -11.61
N MET A 262 10.75 0.54 -12.39
CA MET A 262 9.82 -0.48 -11.91
C MET A 262 10.46 -1.39 -10.85
N THR A 263 11.70 -1.82 -11.09
CA THR A 263 12.48 -2.66 -10.16
C THR A 263 12.76 -1.92 -8.86
N GLU A 264 13.25 -0.68 -8.93
CA GLU A 264 13.50 0.18 -7.78
C GLU A 264 12.22 0.45 -6.96
N TRP A 265 11.10 0.68 -7.67
CA TRP A 265 9.82 0.89 -7.00
C TRP A 265 9.32 -0.36 -6.28
N ILE A 266 9.48 -1.56 -6.87
CA ILE A 266 9.09 -2.83 -6.24
C ILE A 266 9.96 -3.08 -5.00
N GLU A 267 11.25 -2.81 -5.07
CA GLU A 267 12.15 -2.91 -3.92
C GLU A 267 11.73 -1.95 -2.79
N PHE A 268 11.48 -0.68 -3.13
CA PHE A 268 10.94 0.27 -2.17
C PHE A 268 9.60 -0.20 -1.59
N TYR A 269 8.68 -0.67 -2.45
CA TYR A 269 7.37 -1.15 -2.04
C TYR A 269 7.46 -2.31 -1.04
N ASN A 270 8.30 -3.27 -1.29
CA ASN A 270 8.48 -4.44 -0.44
C ASN A 270 9.12 -4.10 0.91
N ASN A 271 10.19 -3.31 0.90
CA ASN A 271 11.07 -3.17 2.05
C ASN A 271 10.82 -1.90 2.87
N ARG A 272 10.36 -0.81 2.25
CA ARG A 272 10.32 0.52 2.88
C ARG A 272 8.95 1.19 2.82
N ARG A 273 8.11 0.82 1.84
CA ARG A 273 6.82 1.46 1.65
C ARG A 273 5.82 1.09 2.74
N ILE A 274 5.49 2.05 3.58
CA ILE A 274 4.55 1.88 4.68
C ILE A 274 3.11 1.70 4.18
N ARG A 275 2.41 0.71 4.72
CA ARG A 275 1.00 0.43 4.44
C ARG A 275 0.15 0.56 5.70
N THR A 276 -0.90 1.37 5.63
CA THR A 276 -1.83 1.55 6.76
C THR A 276 -2.52 0.25 7.17
N LYS A 277 -2.83 -0.62 6.19
CA LYS A 277 -3.41 -1.96 6.43
C LYS A 277 -2.46 -2.91 7.18
N LEU A 278 -1.17 -2.67 7.09
CA LEU A 278 -0.11 -3.44 7.76
C LEU A 278 0.40 -2.75 9.04
N LYS A 279 -0.43 -1.92 9.65
CA LYS A 279 -0.12 -1.19 10.90
C LYS A 279 1.16 -0.34 10.82
N GLY A 280 1.42 0.27 9.65
CA GLY A 280 2.60 1.10 9.44
C GLY A 280 3.86 0.35 9.00
N LYS A 281 3.78 -0.94 8.77
CA LYS A 281 4.92 -1.75 8.29
C LYS A 281 4.92 -1.86 6.76
N SER A 282 6.10 -2.15 6.20
CA SER A 282 6.23 -2.59 4.82
C SER A 282 5.76 -4.05 4.66
N PRO A 283 5.52 -4.53 3.44
CA PRO A 283 5.16 -5.93 3.20
C PRO A 283 6.12 -6.93 3.84
N VAL A 284 7.43 -6.78 3.64
CA VAL A 284 8.47 -7.67 4.20
C VAL A 284 8.47 -7.60 5.73
N GLN A 285 8.51 -6.41 6.31
CA GLN A 285 8.49 -6.24 7.77
C GLN A 285 7.26 -6.89 8.41
N TYR A 286 6.09 -6.78 7.75
CA TYR A 286 4.86 -7.39 8.26
C TYR A 286 4.91 -8.92 8.23
N ARG A 287 5.46 -9.52 7.16
CA ARG A 287 5.67 -10.98 7.05
C ARG A 287 6.65 -11.48 8.10
N GLU A 288 7.78 -10.79 8.28
CA GLU A 288 8.80 -11.18 9.26
C GLU A 288 8.27 -11.17 10.69
N LEU A 289 7.51 -10.14 11.06
CA LEU A 289 6.85 -10.10 12.37
C LEU A 289 5.88 -11.27 12.58
N ALA A 290 5.14 -11.67 11.54
CA ALA A 290 4.23 -12.81 11.64
C ALA A 290 4.99 -14.14 11.82
N ASN A 291 6.12 -14.32 11.14
CA ASN A 291 6.96 -15.50 11.29
C ASN A 291 7.57 -15.60 12.70
N GLN A 292 7.97 -14.47 13.29
CA GLN A 292 8.48 -14.43 14.68
C GLN A 292 7.43 -14.80 15.73
N LEU A 293 6.14 -14.56 15.45
CA LEU A 293 5.05 -14.89 16.38
C LEU A 293 4.63 -16.37 16.32
N VAL A 294 5.10 -17.11 15.32
CA VAL A 294 4.74 -18.53 15.09
C VAL A 294 5.92 -19.47 15.44
N ALA A 295 7.14 -18.93 15.54
CA ALA A 295 8.34 -19.64 15.99
C ALA A 295 8.42 -19.65 17.52
#